data_7137a5698d2b688094dbc2d4313c4adf
#
_entry.id   7137a5698d2b688094dbc2d4313c4adf
#
_cell.length_a   1.000
_cell.length_b   1.000
_cell.length_c   1.000
_cell.angle_alpha   90.00
_cell.angle_beta   90.00
_cell.angle_gamma   90.00
#
_symmetry.space_group_name_H-M   'P 1'
#
loop_
_entity.id
_entity.type
_entity.pdbx_description
1 polymer ?
#
loop_
_entity_poly.entity_id
_entity_poly.type
_entity_poly.pdbx_seq_one_letter_code
_entity_poly.pdbx_strand_id
1 'polypeptide(L)'
;APAHRLFVLLGPVDEEASAGELPDILVVVQVALEGAIQAEAVKAALSRGERGAGDLVPWTLAQQFCDPGFAKLSGARIVRVATHPDAQRVGYGTRALKLLISYLEGELDEREEDDSDSSSDDEEEPGSLRTESLQPRKKMPPLLAPVGATQPPALQWVAASYGLTEGLFEYWSREGLRP
;
A
#
# COMPACT_ATOMS: atom_id res chain seq x y z
N ALA A 1 9.22 0.50 7.07
CA ALA A 1 9.15 -0.95 7.29
C ALA A 1 8.85 -1.64 5.96
N PRO A 2 9.38 -2.84 5.67
CA PRO A 2 9.22 -3.49 4.36
C PRO A 2 7.75 -3.75 3.96
N ALA A 3 6.87 -3.93 4.94
CA ALA A 3 5.45 -4.13 4.72
C ALA A 3 4.67 -2.85 4.36
N HIS A 4 5.28 -1.68 4.52
CA HIS A 4 4.62 -0.41 4.20
C HIS A 4 4.87 -0.01 2.75
N ARG A 5 3.79 0.44 2.09
CA ARG A 5 3.78 1.00 0.75
C ARG A 5 3.23 2.43 0.82
N LEU A 6 3.80 3.32 0.02
CA LEU A 6 3.30 4.68 -0.15
C LEU A 6 2.81 4.84 -1.58
N PHE A 7 1.57 5.28 -1.70
CA PHE A 7 0.95 5.65 -2.98
C PHE A 7 0.73 7.14 -2.98
N VAL A 8 0.99 7.77 -4.10
CA VAL A 8 0.82 9.22 -4.26
C VAL A 8 -0.09 9.51 -5.44
N LEU A 9 -1.00 10.45 -5.26
CA LEU A 9 -1.75 11.05 -6.35
C LEU A 9 -1.07 12.37 -6.68
N LEU A 10 -0.57 12.48 -7.90
CA LEU A 10 0.08 13.69 -8.41
C LEU A 10 -0.94 14.64 -9.02
N GLY A 11 -0.62 15.91 -9.05
CA GLY A 11 -1.32 16.93 -9.81
C GLY A 11 -1.09 16.75 -11.32
N PRO A 12 -1.73 17.61 -12.13
CA PRO A 12 -1.50 17.63 -13.55
C PRO A 12 -0.01 17.92 -13.84
N VAL A 13 0.52 17.24 -14.84
CA VAL A 13 1.87 17.53 -15.33
C VAL A 13 1.79 18.81 -16.12
N ASP A 14 2.61 19.79 -15.78
CA ASP A 14 2.75 21.00 -16.60
C ASP A 14 3.68 20.66 -17.78
N GLU A 15 3.16 20.73 -19.00
CA GLU A 15 3.92 20.42 -20.22
C GLU A 15 5.09 21.39 -20.46
N GLU A 16 5.03 22.57 -19.83
CA GLU A 16 6.10 23.56 -19.86
C GLU A 16 7.13 23.37 -18.74
N ALA A 17 6.87 22.46 -17.77
CA ALA A 17 7.80 22.18 -16.68
C ALA A 17 9.09 21.54 -17.20
N SER A 18 10.20 21.87 -16.58
CA SER A 18 11.51 21.31 -16.92
C SER A 18 11.49 19.79 -16.79
N ALA A 19 12.07 19.08 -17.76
CA ALA A 19 12.20 17.63 -17.70
C ALA A 19 12.88 17.21 -16.39
N GLY A 20 12.13 16.57 -15.49
CA GLY A 20 12.61 16.13 -14.18
C GLY A 20 11.97 16.84 -12.98
N GLU A 21 11.11 17.82 -13.20
CA GLU A 21 10.32 18.42 -12.12
C GLU A 21 9.14 17.51 -11.79
N LEU A 22 9.00 17.16 -10.49
CA LEU A 22 7.88 16.35 -10.02
C LEU A 22 6.64 17.22 -9.89
N PRO A 23 5.47 16.76 -10.40
CA PRO A 23 4.21 17.44 -10.15
C PRO A 23 3.89 17.52 -8.66
N ASP A 24 3.03 18.46 -8.28
CA ASP A 24 2.58 18.62 -6.91
C ASP A 24 1.94 17.32 -6.39
N ILE A 25 2.31 16.92 -5.18
CA ILE A 25 1.69 15.77 -4.52
C ILE A 25 0.37 16.22 -3.89
N LEU A 26 -0.75 15.79 -4.46
CA LEU A 26 -2.09 16.13 -3.98
C LEU A 26 -2.54 15.22 -2.83
N VAL A 27 -2.24 13.92 -2.90
CA VAL A 27 -2.63 12.95 -1.87
C VAL A 27 -1.51 11.95 -1.66
N VAL A 28 -1.28 11.59 -0.40
CA VAL A 28 -0.43 10.46 -0.02
C VAL A 28 -1.29 9.44 0.72
N VAL A 29 -1.23 8.18 0.29
CA VAL A 29 -1.86 7.06 0.99
C VAL A 29 -0.78 6.10 1.46
N GLN A 30 -0.73 5.87 2.77
CA GLN A 30 0.15 4.88 3.37
C GLN A 30 -0.64 3.61 3.65
N VAL A 31 -0.13 2.49 3.17
CA VAL A 31 -0.72 1.16 3.32
C VAL A 31 0.28 0.24 3.99
N ALA A 32 -0.19 -0.61 4.90
CA ALA A 32 0.57 -1.72 5.47
C ALA A 32 0.00 -3.03 4.94
N LEU A 33 0.86 -3.90 4.40
CA LEU A 33 0.47 -5.26 4.07
C LEU A 33 0.50 -6.09 5.34
N GLU A 34 -0.59 -6.81 5.62
CA GLU A 34 -0.79 -7.56 6.86
C GLU A 34 -1.40 -8.94 6.57
N GLY A 35 -1.22 -9.87 7.50
CA GLY A 35 -1.77 -11.22 7.41
C GLY A 35 -0.75 -12.27 6.95
N ALA A 36 -1.23 -13.33 6.31
CA ALA A 36 -0.45 -14.52 5.98
C ALA A 36 0.23 -15.17 7.20
N ILE A 37 -0.40 -15.08 8.38
CA ILE A 37 0.10 -15.61 9.65
C ILE A 37 -0.46 -17.02 9.83
N GLN A 38 0.36 -17.97 10.28
CA GLN A 38 -0.11 -19.33 10.57
C GLN A 38 -1.10 -19.33 11.73
N ALA A 39 -2.30 -19.91 11.53
CA ALA A 39 -3.36 -19.94 12.55
C ALA A 39 -2.93 -20.62 13.85
N GLU A 40 -2.11 -21.65 13.77
CA GLU A 40 -1.57 -22.35 14.93
C GLU A 40 -0.67 -21.45 15.77
N ALA A 41 0.15 -20.62 15.13
CA ALA A 41 0.99 -19.64 15.82
C ALA A 41 0.13 -18.56 16.52
N VAL A 42 -0.92 -18.09 15.84
CA VAL A 42 -1.89 -17.12 16.41
C VAL A 42 -2.61 -17.74 17.61
N LYS A 43 -3.14 -18.95 17.47
CA LYS A 43 -3.83 -19.66 18.54
C LYS A 43 -2.92 -19.88 19.75
N ALA A 44 -1.68 -20.31 19.53
CA ALA A 44 -0.70 -20.54 20.59
C ALA A 44 -0.30 -19.23 21.30
N ALA A 45 -0.17 -18.12 20.58
CA ALA A 45 0.12 -16.82 21.18
C ALA A 45 -1.07 -16.30 22.00
N LEU A 46 -2.28 -16.33 21.44
CA LEU A 46 -3.50 -15.89 22.13
C LEU A 46 -3.77 -16.72 23.38
N SER A 47 -3.49 -18.04 23.39
CA SER A 47 -3.64 -18.89 24.60
C SER A 47 -2.69 -18.50 25.73
N ARG A 48 -1.58 -17.83 25.42
CA ARG A 48 -0.64 -17.29 26.40
C ARG A 48 -0.90 -15.81 26.75
N GLY A 49 -1.96 -15.20 26.17
CA GLY A 49 -2.23 -13.77 26.29
C GLY A 49 -1.24 -12.88 25.54
N GLU A 50 -0.50 -13.45 24.62
CA GLU A 50 0.47 -12.73 23.79
C GLU A 50 -0.15 -12.25 22.50
N ARG A 51 0.37 -11.14 21.97
CA ARG A 51 0.01 -10.60 20.66
C ARG A 51 1.27 -10.28 19.89
N GLY A 52 1.35 -10.73 18.65
CA GLY A 52 2.46 -10.42 17.77
C GLY A 52 2.59 -8.93 17.49
N ALA A 53 3.81 -8.47 17.29
CA ALA A 53 4.09 -7.11 16.86
C ALA A 53 3.79 -6.97 15.36
N GLY A 54 3.14 -5.88 14.94
CA GLY A 54 2.67 -5.69 13.56
C GLY A 54 1.28 -6.29 13.34
N ASP A 55 0.84 -6.41 12.10
CA ASP A 55 -0.39 -7.09 11.69
C ASP A 55 -1.62 -6.77 12.56
N LEU A 56 -1.92 -5.48 12.69
CA LEU A 56 -2.93 -4.98 13.63
C LEU A 56 -4.30 -5.64 13.41
N VAL A 57 -4.78 -5.67 12.16
CA VAL A 57 -6.12 -6.16 11.82
C VAL A 57 -6.24 -7.66 12.06
N PRO A 58 -5.34 -8.52 11.54
CA PRO A 58 -5.41 -9.96 11.78
C PRO A 58 -5.43 -10.34 13.26
N TRP A 59 -4.58 -9.74 14.07
CA TRP A 59 -4.56 -10.02 15.50
C TRP A 59 -5.81 -9.53 16.22
N THR A 60 -6.33 -8.35 15.85
CA THR A 60 -7.53 -7.80 16.47
C THR A 60 -8.74 -8.66 16.17
N LEU A 61 -8.95 -9.05 14.90
CA LEU A 61 -10.08 -9.88 14.50
C LEU A 61 -9.97 -11.30 15.08
N ALA A 62 -8.79 -11.91 15.03
CA ALA A 62 -8.59 -13.23 15.62
C ALA A 62 -8.91 -13.24 17.12
N GLN A 63 -8.57 -12.19 17.84
CA GLN A 63 -8.87 -12.07 19.28
C GLN A 63 -10.33 -11.79 19.56
N GLN A 64 -10.93 -10.82 18.84
CA GLN A 64 -12.31 -10.40 19.12
C GLN A 64 -13.35 -11.44 18.73
N PHE A 65 -13.14 -12.13 17.62
CA PHE A 65 -14.07 -13.12 17.10
C PHE A 65 -13.67 -14.56 17.40
N CYS A 66 -12.56 -14.77 18.14
CA CYS A 66 -12.01 -16.09 18.42
C CYS A 66 -11.75 -16.91 17.15
N ASP A 67 -11.42 -16.24 16.06
CA ASP A 67 -11.13 -16.85 14.75
C ASP A 67 -9.67 -16.67 14.33
N PRO A 68 -8.78 -17.59 14.71
CA PRO A 68 -7.38 -17.55 14.25
C PRO A 68 -7.24 -17.83 12.74
N GLY A 69 -8.30 -18.31 12.08
CA GLY A 69 -8.32 -18.58 10.64
C GLY A 69 -8.23 -17.30 9.81
N PHE A 70 -8.79 -16.20 10.28
CA PHE A 70 -8.71 -14.91 9.60
C PHE A 70 -7.26 -14.45 9.40
N ALA A 71 -6.39 -14.73 10.33
CA ALA A 71 -4.99 -14.33 10.25
C ALA A 71 -4.19 -14.97 9.09
N LYS A 72 -4.70 -16.07 8.50
CA LYS A 72 -4.12 -16.69 7.30
C LYS A 72 -4.33 -15.85 6.04
N LEU A 73 -5.36 -15.02 6.03
CA LEU A 73 -5.69 -14.18 4.90
C LEU A 73 -4.68 -13.04 4.78
N SER A 74 -4.31 -12.71 3.55
CA SER A 74 -3.48 -11.54 3.24
C SER A 74 -4.35 -10.33 3.00
N GLY A 75 -3.95 -9.18 3.48
CA GLY A 75 -4.70 -7.97 3.27
C GLY A 75 -3.85 -6.71 3.35
N ALA A 76 -4.52 -5.60 3.15
CA ALA A 76 -3.93 -4.28 3.22
C ALA A 76 -4.68 -3.40 4.23
N ARG A 77 -3.95 -2.83 5.17
CA ARG A 77 -4.50 -1.82 6.06
C ARG A 77 -4.09 -0.43 5.60
N ILE A 78 -5.08 0.42 5.37
CA ILE A 78 -4.86 1.85 5.14
C ILE A 78 -4.47 2.47 6.48
N VAL A 79 -3.23 2.92 6.56
CA VAL A 79 -2.66 3.50 7.79
C VAL A 79 -2.95 4.99 7.87
N ARG A 80 -2.85 5.67 6.73
CA ARG A 80 -3.04 7.11 6.64
C ARG A 80 -3.43 7.52 5.22
N VAL A 81 -4.33 8.49 5.15
CA VAL A 81 -4.62 9.27 3.94
C VAL A 81 -4.36 10.73 4.28
N ALA A 82 -3.49 11.37 3.54
CA ALA A 82 -3.17 12.78 3.73
C ALA A 82 -3.36 13.52 2.40
N THR A 83 -4.24 14.51 2.39
CA THR A 83 -4.51 15.38 1.24
C THR A 83 -3.85 16.73 1.47
N HIS A 84 -3.20 17.27 0.44
CA HIS A 84 -2.58 18.60 0.50
C HIS A 84 -3.61 19.62 0.99
N PRO A 85 -3.25 20.57 1.87
CA PRO A 85 -4.20 21.53 2.45
C PRO A 85 -5.05 22.26 1.41
N ASP A 86 -4.44 22.73 0.33
CA ASP A 86 -5.11 23.48 -0.73
C ASP A 86 -5.99 22.59 -1.63
N ALA A 87 -5.81 21.28 -1.58
CA ALA A 87 -6.57 20.28 -2.35
C ALA A 87 -7.63 19.56 -1.50
N GLN A 88 -7.82 19.95 -0.24
CA GLN A 88 -8.82 19.34 0.64
C GLN A 88 -10.25 19.68 0.22
N ARG A 89 -11.17 18.75 0.54
CA ARG A 89 -12.62 18.89 0.31
C ARG A 89 -13.05 19.00 -1.16
N VAL A 90 -12.13 18.77 -2.10
CA VAL A 90 -12.38 18.77 -3.55
C VAL A 90 -12.57 17.36 -4.12
N GLY A 91 -12.43 16.33 -3.27
CA GLY A 91 -12.65 14.92 -3.64
C GLY A 91 -11.39 14.14 -3.99
N TYR A 92 -10.21 14.73 -3.97
CA TYR A 92 -8.96 14.03 -4.31
C TYR A 92 -8.64 12.86 -3.38
N GLY A 93 -8.92 12.97 -2.07
CA GLY A 93 -8.74 11.86 -1.13
C GLY A 93 -9.57 10.63 -1.49
N THR A 94 -10.87 10.84 -1.79
CA THR A 94 -11.78 9.80 -2.27
C THR A 94 -11.31 9.20 -3.60
N ARG A 95 -10.86 10.06 -4.54
CA ARG A 95 -10.33 9.59 -5.82
C ARG A 95 -9.10 8.70 -5.64
N ALA A 96 -8.15 9.13 -4.82
CA ALA A 96 -6.93 8.37 -4.52
C ALA A 96 -7.24 7.00 -3.90
N LEU A 97 -8.22 6.94 -2.98
CA LEU A 97 -8.66 5.68 -2.37
C LEU A 97 -9.32 4.75 -3.39
N LYS A 98 -10.19 5.26 -4.24
CA LYS A 98 -10.85 4.46 -5.30
C LYS A 98 -9.81 3.87 -6.26
N LEU A 99 -8.88 4.67 -6.73
CA LEU A 99 -7.79 4.20 -7.60
C LEU A 99 -6.91 3.15 -6.89
N LEU A 100 -6.60 3.37 -5.61
CA LEU A 100 -5.85 2.39 -4.83
C LEU A 100 -6.61 1.06 -4.69
N ILE A 101 -7.92 1.11 -4.39
CA ILE A 101 -8.74 -0.10 -4.25
C ILE A 101 -8.80 -0.83 -5.60
N SER A 102 -9.10 -0.14 -6.71
CA SER A 102 -9.10 -0.74 -8.05
C SER A 102 -7.75 -1.36 -8.41
N TYR A 103 -6.64 -0.72 -8.03
CA TYR A 103 -5.31 -1.32 -8.19
C TYR A 103 -5.14 -2.61 -7.38
N LEU A 104 -5.54 -2.60 -6.10
CA LEU A 104 -5.42 -3.78 -5.23
C LEU A 104 -6.35 -4.92 -5.65
N GLU A 105 -7.46 -4.62 -6.30
CA GLU A 105 -8.39 -5.58 -6.91
C GLU A 105 -7.92 -6.09 -8.29
N GLY A 106 -6.88 -5.47 -8.84
CA GLY A 106 -6.37 -5.81 -10.18
C GLY A 106 -7.25 -5.29 -11.31
N GLU A 107 -8.10 -4.31 -11.04
CA GLU A 107 -9.05 -3.73 -11.98
C GLU A 107 -8.55 -2.42 -12.62
N LEU A 108 -7.34 -1.99 -12.28
CA LEU A 108 -6.77 -0.79 -12.90
C LEU A 108 -6.45 -1.13 -14.36
N ASP A 109 -7.30 -0.63 -15.26
CA ASP A 109 -7.10 -0.77 -16.71
C ASP A 109 -5.78 -0.08 -17.10
N GLU A 110 -4.90 -0.82 -17.77
CA GLU A 110 -3.59 -0.36 -18.28
C GLU A 110 -3.72 0.63 -19.46
N ARG A 111 -4.83 1.37 -19.54
CA ARG A 111 -5.20 2.17 -20.72
C ARG A 111 -4.54 3.55 -20.82
N GLU A 112 -3.55 3.85 -20.01
CA GLU A 112 -2.70 5.03 -20.22
C GLU A 112 -1.21 4.62 -20.13
N GLU A 113 -0.81 3.66 -20.97
CA GLU A 113 0.59 3.48 -21.30
C GLU A 113 0.97 4.52 -22.35
N ASP A 114 1.40 5.70 -21.90
CA ASP A 114 2.29 6.51 -22.71
C ASP A 114 3.63 5.78 -22.81
N ASP A 115 4.05 5.54 -24.06
CA ASP A 115 5.28 4.89 -24.47
C ASP A 115 6.52 5.46 -23.77
N SER A 116 6.86 4.96 -22.60
CA SER A 116 8.19 5.10 -22.04
C SER A 116 8.90 3.75 -22.04
N ASP A 117 9.47 3.45 -23.19
CA ASP A 117 10.46 2.41 -23.42
C ASP A 117 11.60 2.50 -22.37
N SER A 118 11.58 1.63 -21.40
CA SER A 118 12.72 1.39 -20.50
C SER A 118 12.90 -0.09 -20.25
N SER A 119 13.28 -0.78 -21.33
CA SER A 119 13.96 -2.06 -21.22
C SER A 119 15.35 -1.85 -20.63
N SER A 120 15.57 -2.32 -19.43
CA SER A 120 16.92 -2.65 -18.95
C SER A 120 16.82 -3.92 -18.11
N ASP A 121 16.84 -5.04 -18.82
CA ASP A 121 17.26 -6.33 -18.28
C ASP A 121 18.74 -6.23 -17.92
N ASP A 122 19.04 -5.93 -16.67
CA ASP A 122 20.31 -6.31 -16.06
C ASP A 122 20.04 -7.61 -15.28
N GLU A 123 20.16 -8.73 -15.95
CA GLU A 123 20.27 -10.05 -15.31
C GLU A 123 21.59 -10.07 -14.52
N GLU A 124 21.53 -9.73 -13.23
CA GLU A 124 22.61 -10.02 -12.30
C GLU A 124 22.60 -11.51 -12.00
N GLU A 125 23.60 -12.24 -12.50
CA GLU A 125 23.88 -13.62 -12.08
C GLU A 125 23.98 -13.70 -10.55
N PRO A 126 23.44 -14.78 -9.92
CA PRO A 126 23.50 -14.94 -8.47
C PRO A 126 24.92 -15.18 -7.99
N GLY A 127 25.62 -14.10 -7.70
CA GLY A 127 26.94 -14.12 -7.08
C GLY A 127 26.88 -14.74 -5.67
N SER A 128 27.87 -15.54 -5.31
CA SER A 128 28.01 -16.11 -3.97
C SER A 128 28.13 -14.99 -2.93
N LEU A 129 27.28 -14.97 -1.92
CA LEU A 129 27.26 -14.03 -0.79
C LEU A 129 28.62 -13.80 -0.09
N ARG A 130 29.62 -14.64 -0.35
CA ARG A 130 30.96 -14.54 0.25
C ARG A 130 31.94 -13.67 -0.55
N THR A 131 31.61 -13.34 -1.80
CA THR A 131 32.50 -12.58 -2.71
C THR A 131 31.87 -11.27 -3.17
N GLU A 132 30.68 -10.94 -2.71
CA GLU A 132 29.98 -9.73 -3.08
C GLU A 132 30.64 -8.50 -2.43
N SER A 133 31.28 -7.69 -3.24
CA SER A 133 31.76 -6.37 -2.81
C SER A 133 30.64 -5.36 -3.06
N LEU A 134 30.14 -4.73 -1.99
CA LEU A 134 29.16 -3.66 -2.08
C LEU A 134 29.75 -2.48 -2.86
N GLN A 135 29.33 -2.33 -4.09
CA GLN A 135 29.62 -1.13 -4.89
C GLN A 135 28.43 -0.17 -4.88
N PRO A 136 28.66 1.15 -4.77
CA PRO A 136 27.59 2.12 -4.90
C PRO A 136 26.90 1.97 -6.26
N ARG A 137 25.57 1.93 -6.28
CA ARG A 137 24.81 1.88 -7.52
C ARG A 137 25.16 3.08 -8.39
N LYS A 138 25.55 2.83 -9.63
CA LYS A 138 25.86 3.88 -10.61
C LYS A 138 24.62 4.62 -11.09
N LYS A 139 23.44 3.95 -11.08
CA LYS A 139 22.15 4.51 -11.50
C LYS A 139 21.18 4.39 -10.33
N MET A 140 20.68 5.53 -9.86
CA MET A 140 19.64 5.54 -8.83
C MET A 140 18.32 5.11 -9.46
N PRO A 141 17.53 4.25 -8.78
CA PRO A 141 16.17 3.94 -9.23
C PRO A 141 15.31 5.21 -9.22
N PRO A 142 14.28 5.30 -10.07
CA PRO A 142 13.38 6.44 -10.06
C PRO A 142 12.75 6.62 -8.68
N LEU A 143 12.52 7.85 -8.27
CA LEU A 143 11.92 8.19 -6.97
C LEU A 143 10.49 7.67 -6.86
N LEU A 144 9.74 7.73 -7.94
CA LEU A 144 8.38 7.24 -8.08
C LEU A 144 8.32 6.25 -9.24
N ALA A 145 7.52 5.20 -9.07
CA ALA A 145 7.20 4.26 -10.12
C ALA A 145 5.70 4.35 -10.45
N PRO A 146 5.29 4.26 -11.71
CA PRO A 146 3.89 4.15 -12.07
C PRO A 146 3.25 2.95 -11.36
N VAL A 147 2.00 3.09 -10.95
CA VAL A 147 1.27 2.02 -10.25
C VAL A 147 1.15 0.78 -11.13
N GLY A 148 0.91 0.94 -12.43
CA GLY A 148 0.83 -0.16 -13.40
C GLY A 148 2.14 -0.93 -13.63
N ALA A 149 3.30 -0.34 -13.29
CA ALA A 149 4.59 -1.03 -13.41
C ALA A 149 4.80 -2.15 -12.37
N THR A 150 3.93 -2.26 -11.38
CA THR A 150 4.05 -3.26 -10.32
C THR A 150 2.75 -4.04 -10.20
N GLN A 151 2.82 -5.37 -10.27
CA GLN A 151 1.64 -6.19 -10.06
C GLN A 151 1.09 -6.00 -8.64
N PRO A 152 -0.23 -5.86 -8.48
CA PRO A 152 -0.84 -5.78 -7.17
C PRO A 152 -0.63 -7.08 -6.38
N PRO A 153 -0.43 -7.01 -5.06
CA PRO A 153 -0.38 -8.20 -4.24
C PRO A 153 -1.74 -8.91 -4.23
N ALA A 154 -1.75 -10.24 -4.19
CA ALA A 154 -2.98 -11.01 -4.05
C ALA A 154 -3.53 -10.82 -2.63
N LEU A 155 -4.62 -10.06 -2.48
CA LEU A 155 -5.24 -9.72 -1.21
C LEU A 155 -6.66 -10.25 -1.12
N GLN A 156 -7.11 -10.57 0.10
CA GLN A 156 -8.46 -11.00 0.39
C GLN A 156 -9.27 -9.95 1.16
N TRP A 157 -8.60 -8.94 1.72
CA TRP A 157 -9.28 -7.87 2.45
C TRP A 157 -8.51 -6.54 2.38
N VAL A 158 -9.26 -5.45 2.48
CA VAL A 158 -8.75 -4.10 2.71
C VAL A 158 -9.45 -3.54 3.95
N ALA A 159 -8.70 -2.90 4.83
CA ALA A 159 -9.24 -2.35 6.07
C ALA A 159 -8.62 -0.97 6.39
N ALA A 160 -9.30 -0.23 7.25
CA ALA A 160 -8.77 0.98 7.88
C ALA A 160 -8.92 0.89 9.40
N SER A 161 -7.94 1.41 10.12
CA SER A 161 -7.98 1.50 11.58
C SER A 161 -7.92 2.97 11.98
N TYR A 162 -8.94 3.42 12.73
CA TYR A 162 -9.06 4.83 13.11
C TYR A 162 -9.74 4.98 14.48
N GLY A 163 -9.50 6.12 15.14
CA GLY A 163 -10.25 6.49 16.33
C GLY A 163 -11.69 6.85 15.95
N LEU A 164 -12.66 6.22 16.61
CA LEU A 164 -14.07 6.37 16.25
C LEU A 164 -14.55 7.80 16.52
N THR A 165 -14.91 8.50 15.45
CA THR A 165 -15.66 9.75 15.44
C THR A 165 -16.73 9.64 14.37
N GLU A 166 -17.85 10.37 14.53
CA GLU A 166 -18.95 10.37 13.57
C GLU A 166 -18.46 10.69 12.14
N GLY A 167 -17.68 11.76 11.99
CA GLY A 167 -17.18 12.16 10.67
C GLY A 167 -16.25 11.14 10.01
N LEU A 168 -15.39 10.44 10.79
CA LEU A 168 -14.55 9.38 10.23
C LEU A 168 -15.33 8.10 9.94
N PHE A 169 -16.33 7.78 10.76
CA PHE A 169 -17.22 6.65 10.48
C PHE A 169 -17.99 6.86 9.17
N GLU A 170 -18.60 8.05 9.00
CA GLU A 170 -19.30 8.42 7.76
C GLU A 170 -18.37 8.42 6.55
N TYR A 171 -17.15 8.96 6.70
CA TYR A 171 -16.15 8.97 5.64
C TYR A 171 -15.82 7.55 5.17
N TRP A 172 -15.39 6.67 6.08
CA TRP A 172 -15.00 5.31 5.72
C TRP A 172 -16.17 4.46 5.23
N SER A 173 -17.37 4.65 5.79
CA SER A 173 -18.58 3.97 5.32
C SER A 173 -18.94 4.37 3.89
N ARG A 174 -18.78 5.66 3.55
CA ARG A 174 -19.00 6.16 2.19
C ARG A 174 -17.97 5.63 1.19
N GLU A 175 -16.75 5.40 1.63
CA GLU A 175 -15.70 4.78 0.79
C GLU A 175 -15.85 3.25 0.70
N GLY A 176 -16.93 2.67 1.21
CA GLY A 176 -17.27 1.24 1.07
C GLY A 176 -16.73 0.33 2.17
N LEU A 177 -15.98 0.87 3.13
CA LEU A 177 -15.49 0.10 4.27
C LEU A 177 -16.61 -0.04 5.32
N ARG A 178 -16.91 -1.27 5.66
CA ARG A 178 -17.96 -1.60 6.67
C ARG A 178 -17.30 -1.93 8.01
N PRO A 179 -17.89 -1.45 9.13
CA PRO A 179 -17.40 -1.81 10.47
C PRO A 179 -17.68 -3.28 10.80
#